data_c92abbb4b3af4a84f76e269ae2785ebc
#
_entry.id   c92abbb4b3af4a84f76e269ae2785ebc
#
_cell.length_a   1.000
_cell.length_b   1.000
_cell.length_c   1.000
_cell.angle_alpha   90.00
_cell.angle_beta   90.00
_cell.angle_gamma   90.00
#
_symmetry.space_group_name_H-M   'P 1'
#
loop_
_entity.id
_entity.type
_entity.pdbx_description
1 polymer ?
#
loop_
_entity_poly.entity_id
_entity_poly.type
_entity_poly.pdbx_seq_one_letter_code
_entity_poly.pdbx_strand_id
1 'polypeptide(L)'
;MLFLPLISGCEFDVKPMDILSLENRSRSNDALACAIGVCNVPADIESPVYAVSIEELLAIAKTVIDSEPRTKYIAMDEKLKQLVFVQRSRIFRFPDTVWLQAVQTDTGSSVILYSRSNYGNSDLGTNKRRIRAWLTKLTERIEKPGTGN
;
A
#
# COMPACT_ATOMS: atom_id res chain seq x y z
N MET A 1 43.97 8.74 2.79
CA MET A 1 42.75 8.09 2.34
C MET A 1 41.72 8.33 3.42
N LEU A 2 40.85 9.32 3.23
CA LEU A 2 39.82 9.68 4.19
C LEU A 2 38.61 8.79 3.90
N PHE A 3 38.30 7.87 4.83
CA PHE A 3 37.01 7.20 4.86
C PHE A 3 35.99 8.20 5.43
N LEU A 4 35.15 8.78 4.56
CA LEU A 4 33.93 9.38 5.04
C LEU A 4 33.04 8.24 5.55
N PRO A 5 32.55 8.32 6.82
CA PRO A 5 31.49 7.41 7.22
C PRO A 5 30.26 7.70 6.35
N LEU A 6 29.83 6.69 5.61
CA LEU A 6 28.49 6.66 5.08
C LEU A 6 27.55 6.88 6.26
N ILE A 7 26.95 8.06 6.32
CA ILE A 7 25.82 8.29 7.20
C ILE A 7 24.73 7.35 6.66
N SER A 8 24.64 6.18 7.27
CA SER A 8 23.45 5.34 7.16
C SER A 8 22.31 6.22 7.63
N GLY A 9 21.59 6.83 6.70
CA GLY A 9 20.31 7.42 7.01
C GLY A 9 19.50 6.35 7.71
N CYS A 10 18.78 6.70 8.78
CA CYS A 10 17.89 5.78 9.48
C CYS A 10 17.03 5.05 8.44
N GLU A 11 17.45 3.86 8.07
CA GLU A 11 16.60 2.94 7.33
C GLU A 11 15.50 2.54 8.29
N PHE A 12 14.28 2.98 7.97
CA PHE A 12 13.11 2.45 8.66
C PHE A 12 13.09 0.96 8.42
N ASP A 13 13.11 0.20 9.49
CA ASP A 13 12.93 -1.25 9.44
C ASP A 13 11.46 -1.55 9.13
N VAL A 14 11.08 -1.33 7.87
CA VAL A 14 9.74 -1.57 7.38
C VAL A 14 9.64 -3.03 6.98
N LYS A 15 8.77 -3.75 7.67
CA LYS A 15 8.57 -5.19 7.46
C LYS A 15 7.16 -5.49 6.94
N PRO A 16 7.00 -6.59 6.20
CA PRO A 16 5.69 -7.15 5.95
C PRO A 16 4.94 -7.40 7.26
N MET A 17 3.62 -7.20 7.22
CA MET A 17 2.75 -7.49 8.36
C MET A 17 1.44 -8.10 7.87
N ASP A 18 0.91 -9.04 8.59
CA ASP A 18 -0.40 -9.59 8.28
C ASP A 18 -1.50 -8.59 8.67
N ILE A 19 -2.05 -7.90 7.67
CA ILE A 19 -3.10 -6.90 7.87
C ILE A 19 -4.37 -7.54 8.43
N LEU A 20 -4.64 -8.81 8.09
CA LEU A 20 -5.81 -9.54 8.58
C LEU A 20 -5.74 -9.82 10.08
N SER A 21 -4.55 -9.75 10.68
CA SER A 21 -4.38 -9.91 12.13
C SER A 21 -4.55 -8.60 12.93
N LEU A 22 -4.82 -7.48 12.25
CA LEU A 22 -5.06 -6.20 12.94
C LEU A 22 -6.30 -6.30 13.83
N GLU A 23 -6.12 -5.92 15.10
CA GLU A 23 -7.20 -5.83 16.08
C GLU A 23 -7.62 -4.39 16.36
N ASN A 24 -6.68 -3.45 16.20
CA ASN A 24 -6.88 -2.04 16.47
C ASN A 24 -6.18 -1.15 15.42
N ARG A 25 -6.72 0.05 15.23
CA ARG A 25 -6.15 1.07 14.36
C ARG A 25 -6.19 2.44 15.04
N SER A 26 -5.20 3.26 14.72
CA SER A 26 -5.13 4.66 15.20
C SER A 26 -6.24 5.54 14.64
N ARG A 27 -6.60 5.37 13.37
CA ARG A 27 -7.56 6.18 12.60
C ARG A 27 -7.22 7.67 12.45
N SER A 28 -6.31 8.19 13.27
CA SER A 28 -5.88 9.60 13.17
C SER A 28 -4.72 9.80 12.21
N ASN A 29 -3.90 8.77 12.00
CA ASN A 29 -2.71 8.80 11.13
C ASN A 29 -2.56 7.57 10.24
N ASP A 30 -3.67 6.86 10.02
CA ASP A 30 -3.72 5.70 9.12
C ASP A 30 -4.98 5.70 8.27
N ALA A 31 -5.03 4.84 7.28
CA ALA A 31 -6.22 4.51 6.52
C ALA A 31 -6.16 3.05 6.05
N LEU A 32 -7.33 2.44 5.94
CA LEU A 32 -7.51 1.06 5.51
C LEU A 32 -8.57 0.98 4.43
N ALA A 33 -8.22 0.34 3.31
CA ALA A 33 -9.17 -0.14 2.33
C ALA A 33 -9.24 -1.66 2.36
N CYS A 34 -10.44 -2.21 2.30
CA CYS A 34 -10.67 -3.65 2.35
C CYS A 34 -11.99 -3.99 1.70
N ALA A 35 -12.09 -5.17 1.06
CA ALA A 35 -13.36 -5.66 0.56
C ALA A 35 -14.30 -6.06 1.71
N ILE A 36 -15.60 -6.02 1.45
CA ILE A 36 -16.62 -6.35 2.45
C ILE A 36 -16.38 -7.76 3.00
N GLY A 37 -16.38 -7.88 4.32
CA GLY A 37 -16.28 -9.16 5.03
C GLY A 37 -14.88 -9.76 5.09
N VAL A 38 -13.85 -9.05 4.59
CA VAL A 38 -12.46 -9.58 4.55
C VAL A 38 -11.66 -9.19 5.78
N CYS A 39 -11.71 -7.94 6.21
CA CYS A 39 -10.93 -7.44 7.34
C CYS A 39 -11.68 -7.56 8.67
N ASN A 40 -10.94 -7.78 9.76
CA ASN A 40 -11.50 -7.86 11.11
C ASN A 40 -11.82 -6.48 11.72
N VAL A 41 -11.15 -5.45 11.24
CA VAL A 41 -11.36 -4.06 11.69
C VAL A 41 -12.12 -3.27 10.63
N PRO A 42 -12.92 -2.25 11.02
CA PRO A 42 -13.63 -1.43 10.05
C PRO A 42 -12.69 -0.73 9.08
N ALA A 43 -12.98 -0.84 7.79
CA ALA A 43 -12.27 -0.14 6.74
C ALA A 43 -12.82 1.28 6.53
N ASP A 44 -11.97 2.19 6.06
CA ASP A 44 -12.37 3.56 5.68
C ASP A 44 -12.90 3.61 4.25
N ILE A 45 -12.42 2.69 3.42
CA ILE A 45 -12.74 2.61 1.99
C ILE A 45 -13.00 1.15 1.64
N GLU A 46 -14.02 0.91 0.84
CA GLU A 46 -14.26 -0.43 0.29
C GLU A 46 -13.35 -0.66 -0.92
N SER A 47 -12.61 -1.78 -0.90
CA SER A 47 -11.82 -2.20 -2.05
C SER A 47 -12.68 -2.98 -3.05
N PRO A 48 -12.54 -2.70 -4.35
CA PRO A 48 -13.22 -3.47 -5.38
C PRO A 48 -12.74 -4.93 -5.45
N VAL A 49 -13.58 -5.78 -6.01
CA VAL A 49 -13.19 -7.12 -6.44
C VAL A 49 -12.91 -7.08 -7.94
N TYR A 50 -11.76 -7.64 -8.32
CA TYR A 50 -11.30 -7.67 -9.70
C TYR A 50 -11.35 -9.09 -10.26
N ALA A 51 -11.72 -9.22 -11.53
CA ALA A 51 -11.76 -10.52 -12.23
C ALA A 51 -10.38 -10.92 -12.76
N VAL A 52 -9.37 -10.89 -11.90
CA VAL A 52 -7.99 -11.27 -12.19
C VAL A 52 -7.44 -12.16 -11.07
N SER A 53 -6.38 -12.90 -11.36
CA SER A 53 -5.70 -13.70 -10.35
C SER A 53 -4.93 -12.83 -9.34
N ILE A 54 -4.59 -13.38 -8.19
CA ILE A 54 -3.74 -12.71 -7.19
C ILE A 54 -2.39 -12.31 -7.81
N GLU A 55 -1.78 -13.21 -8.59
CA GLU A 55 -0.48 -12.98 -9.22
C GLU A 55 -0.55 -11.82 -10.22
N GLU A 56 -1.58 -11.79 -11.03
CA GLU A 56 -1.80 -10.70 -11.99
C GLU A 56 -2.09 -9.37 -11.27
N LEU A 57 -2.91 -9.42 -10.23
CA LEU A 57 -3.24 -8.24 -9.42
C LEU A 57 -1.99 -7.64 -8.76
N LEU A 58 -1.13 -8.46 -8.18
CA LEU A 58 0.13 -8.00 -7.58
C LEU A 58 1.09 -7.41 -8.61
N ALA A 59 1.20 -8.02 -9.79
CA ALA A 59 2.05 -7.51 -10.85
C ALA A 59 1.58 -6.14 -11.36
N ILE A 60 0.28 -5.98 -11.57
CA ILE A 60 -0.31 -4.70 -11.98
C ILE A 60 -0.14 -3.66 -10.88
N ALA A 61 -0.43 -4.01 -9.63
CA ALA A 61 -0.30 -3.11 -8.49
C ALA A 61 1.13 -2.61 -8.31
N LYS A 62 2.12 -3.49 -8.45
CA LYS A 62 3.52 -3.11 -8.37
C LYS A 62 3.88 -2.08 -9.44
N THR A 63 3.48 -2.32 -10.69
CA THR A 63 3.74 -1.40 -11.80
C THR A 63 3.08 -0.04 -11.58
N VAL A 64 1.82 -0.02 -11.15
CA VAL A 64 1.07 1.22 -10.91
C VAL A 64 1.70 2.02 -9.78
N ILE A 65 2.02 1.38 -8.66
CA ILE A 65 2.52 2.07 -7.46
C ILE A 65 3.98 2.48 -7.61
N ASP A 66 4.82 1.69 -8.29
CA ASP A 66 6.20 2.08 -8.59
C ASP A 66 6.29 3.38 -9.39
N SER A 67 5.26 3.72 -10.16
CA SER A 67 5.20 4.98 -10.91
C SER A 67 4.74 6.18 -10.09
N GLU A 68 4.30 5.98 -8.85
CA GLU A 68 3.88 7.07 -7.98
C GLU A 68 5.08 7.92 -7.53
N PRO A 69 4.91 9.27 -7.45
CA PRO A 69 6.00 10.14 -7.04
C PRO A 69 6.44 9.86 -5.59
N ARG A 70 7.74 10.01 -5.34
CA ARG A 70 8.36 9.87 -4.00
C ARG A 70 8.05 8.54 -3.32
N THR A 71 7.82 7.50 -4.10
CA THR A 71 7.45 6.17 -3.65
C THR A 71 8.57 5.19 -3.94
N LYS A 72 8.92 4.40 -2.93
CA LYS A 72 9.94 3.35 -3.01
C LYS A 72 9.31 2.01 -2.68
N TYR A 73 9.49 1.04 -3.57
CA TYR A 73 9.21 -0.36 -3.30
C TYR A 73 10.26 -0.90 -2.31
N ILE A 74 9.80 -1.56 -1.25
CA ILE A 74 10.65 -2.05 -0.17
C ILE A 74 10.82 -3.57 -0.25
N ALA A 75 9.71 -4.31 -0.29
CA ALA A 75 9.75 -5.76 -0.20
C ALA A 75 8.46 -6.40 -0.71
N MET A 76 8.55 -7.69 -1.04
CA MET A 76 7.41 -8.57 -1.25
C MET A 76 7.49 -9.73 -0.27
N ASP A 77 6.37 -10.06 0.35
CA ASP A 77 6.18 -11.27 1.12
C ASP A 77 5.32 -12.24 0.32
N GLU A 78 5.90 -13.35 -0.12
CA GLU A 78 5.22 -14.35 -0.96
C GLU A 78 4.13 -15.10 -0.18
N LYS A 79 4.32 -15.31 1.11
CA LYS A 79 3.37 -16.03 1.95
C LYS A 79 2.11 -15.21 2.20
N LEU A 80 2.27 -13.92 2.47
CA LEU A 80 1.18 -12.97 2.68
C LEU A 80 0.60 -12.44 1.36
N LYS A 81 1.26 -12.67 0.23
CA LYS A 81 0.92 -12.02 -1.04
C LYS A 81 0.87 -10.50 -0.90
N GLN A 82 1.91 -9.96 -0.28
CA GLN A 82 1.97 -8.56 0.13
C GLN A 82 3.14 -7.83 -0.47
N LEU A 83 2.87 -6.63 -0.98
CA LEU A 83 3.87 -5.65 -1.40
C LEU A 83 3.96 -4.56 -0.33
N VAL A 84 5.16 -4.10 -0.05
CA VAL A 84 5.42 -3.02 0.93
C VAL A 84 6.10 -1.86 0.24
N PHE A 85 5.58 -0.65 0.46
CA PHE A 85 6.08 0.60 -0.10
C PHE A 85 6.27 1.65 0.98
N VAL A 86 7.12 2.60 0.70
CA VAL A 86 7.23 3.85 1.47
C VAL A 86 7.02 5.02 0.52
N GLN A 87 6.09 5.90 0.86
CA GLN A 87 5.91 7.18 0.16
C GLN A 87 6.27 8.32 1.09
N ARG A 88 7.08 9.27 0.61
CA ARG A 88 7.47 10.45 1.38
C ARG A 88 6.58 11.63 1.06
N SER A 89 6.27 12.44 2.08
CA SER A 89 5.53 13.67 1.89
C SER A 89 6.30 14.64 1.00
N ARG A 90 5.56 15.53 0.32
CA ARG A 90 6.14 16.42 -0.68
C ARG A 90 7.11 17.44 -0.12
N ILE A 91 6.81 18.05 1.02
CA ILE A 91 7.58 19.15 1.60
C ILE A 91 8.54 18.64 2.66
N PHE A 92 8.02 18.01 3.70
CA PHE A 92 8.81 17.57 4.85
C PHE A 92 9.47 16.21 4.65
N ARG A 93 9.13 15.49 3.57
CA ARG A 93 9.71 14.19 3.25
C ARG A 93 9.48 13.12 4.33
N PHE A 94 8.44 13.27 5.13
CA PHE A 94 8.05 12.28 6.12
C PHE A 94 7.64 10.98 5.45
N PRO A 95 8.18 9.83 5.90
CA PRO A 95 7.83 8.55 5.33
C PRO A 95 6.52 8.03 5.87
N ASP A 96 5.65 7.59 4.96
CA ASP A 96 4.48 6.81 5.27
C ASP A 96 4.67 5.40 4.70
N THR A 97 4.29 4.40 5.48
CA THR A 97 4.39 3.00 5.03
C THR A 97 3.05 2.54 4.47
N VAL A 98 3.09 1.86 3.34
CA VAL A 98 1.91 1.30 2.69
C VAL A 98 2.11 -0.19 2.44
N TRP A 99 1.20 -0.99 2.98
CA TRP A 99 1.11 -2.43 2.73
C TRP A 99 -0.05 -2.68 1.78
N LEU A 100 0.22 -3.38 0.69
CA LEU A 100 -0.79 -3.87 -0.25
C LEU A 100 -0.77 -5.39 -0.20
N GLN A 101 -1.85 -5.98 0.30
CA GLN A 101 -2.00 -7.42 0.38
C GLN A 101 -3.11 -7.87 -0.58
N ALA A 102 -2.82 -8.83 -1.45
CA ALA A 102 -3.82 -9.40 -2.34
C ALA A 102 -4.51 -10.57 -1.65
N VAL A 103 -5.81 -10.65 -1.82
CA VAL A 103 -6.64 -11.71 -1.23
C VAL A 103 -7.56 -12.32 -2.29
N GLN A 104 -7.79 -13.63 -2.15
CA GLN A 104 -8.77 -14.34 -2.98
C GLN A 104 -10.18 -14.03 -2.49
N THR A 105 -11.10 -13.81 -3.41
CA THR A 105 -12.53 -13.68 -3.14
C THR A 105 -13.31 -14.74 -3.92
N ASP A 106 -14.61 -14.87 -3.70
CA ASP A 106 -15.45 -15.86 -4.39
C ASP A 106 -15.50 -15.66 -5.90
N THR A 107 -15.34 -14.42 -6.37
CA THR A 107 -15.50 -14.05 -7.78
C THR A 107 -14.24 -13.52 -8.44
N GLY A 108 -13.13 -13.48 -7.72
CA GLY A 108 -11.87 -12.96 -8.25
C GLY A 108 -10.88 -12.67 -7.15
N SER A 109 -10.25 -11.53 -7.18
CA SER A 109 -9.29 -11.08 -6.17
C SER A 109 -9.53 -9.63 -5.77
N SER A 110 -9.05 -9.26 -4.60
CA SER A 110 -9.13 -7.90 -4.10
C SER A 110 -7.82 -7.51 -3.42
N VAL A 111 -7.64 -6.23 -3.17
CA VAL A 111 -6.50 -5.72 -2.40
C VAL A 111 -6.97 -5.22 -1.04
N ILE A 112 -6.14 -5.45 -0.03
CA ILE A 112 -6.17 -4.72 1.22
C ILE A 112 -5.06 -3.70 1.15
N LEU A 113 -5.40 -2.42 1.29
CA LEU A 113 -4.43 -1.33 1.37
C LEU A 113 -4.44 -0.74 2.76
N TYR A 114 -3.33 -0.86 3.46
CA TYR A 114 -3.13 -0.22 4.76
C TYR A 114 -2.00 0.78 4.65
N SER A 115 -2.30 2.04 4.92
CA SER A 115 -1.35 3.15 4.84
C SER A 115 -1.26 3.86 6.17
N ARG A 116 -0.04 4.02 6.70
CA ARG A 116 0.20 4.60 8.02
C ARG A 116 1.38 5.55 8.00
N SER A 117 1.17 6.71 8.64
CA SER A 117 2.25 7.66 8.90
C SER A 117 3.18 7.13 9.99
N ASN A 118 4.49 7.22 9.75
CA ASN A 118 5.50 6.80 10.72
C ASN A 118 5.77 7.90 11.76
N TYR A 119 5.31 9.11 11.50
CA TYR A 119 5.49 10.28 12.37
C TYR A 119 4.17 11.04 12.56
N GLY A 120 4.02 11.63 13.74
CA GLY A 120 2.91 12.49 14.07
C GLY A 120 1.66 11.76 14.55
N ASN A 121 0.75 12.51 15.18
CA ASN A 121 -0.50 12.01 15.76
C ASN A 121 -1.69 12.13 14.81
N SER A 122 -1.57 12.96 13.77
CA SER A 122 -2.61 13.16 12.77
C SER A 122 -1.97 13.39 11.39
N ASP A 123 -2.54 12.76 10.38
CA ASP A 123 -2.09 12.88 8.98
C ASP A 123 -2.96 13.85 8.16
N LEU A 124 -3.96 14.48 8.76
CA LEU A 124 -4.93 15.37 8.09
C LEU A 124 -5.61 14.69 6.88
N GLY A 125 -5.81 13.37 6.93
CA GLY A 125 -6.44 12.59 5.88
C GLY A 125 -5.52 12.22 4.72
N THR A 126 -4.21 12.41 4.84
CA THR A 126 -3.24 12.11 3.77
C THR A 126 -3.25 10.64 3.38
N ASN A 127 -3.25 9.72 4.36
CA ASN A 127 -3.27 8.29 4.09
C ASN A 127 -4.56 7.86 3.37
N LYS A 128 -5.70 8.39 3.77
CA LYS A 128 -6.99 8.09 3.13
C LYS A 128 -7.05 8.58 1.68
N ARG A 129 -6.57 9.80 1.41
CA ARG A 129 -6.48 10.33 0.04
C ARG A 129 -5.54 9.49 -0.83
N ARG A 130 -4.40 9.07 -0.29
CA ARG A 130 -3.44 8.20 -0.98
C ARG A 130 -4.09 6.88 -1.40
N ILE A 131 -4.72 6.18 -0.46
CA ILE A 131 -5.38 4.90 -0.74
C ILE A 131 -6.45 5.07 -1.81
N ARG A 132 -7.27 6.10 -1.71
CA ARG A 132 -8.32 6.38 -2.71
C ARG A 132 -7.73 6.60 -4.09
N ALA A 133 -6.67 7.40 -4.19
CA ALA A 133 -5.99 7.66 -5.46
C ALA A 133 -5.35 6.39 -6.05
N TRP A 134 -4.69 5.59 -5.23
CA TRP A 134 -4.05 4.36 -5.69
C TRP A 134 -5.06 3.30 -6.13
N LEU A 135 -6.17 3.15 -5.40
CA LEU A 135 -7.27 2.26 -5.83
C LEU A 135 -7.88 2.69 -7.17
N THR A 136 -8.09 3.99 -7.35
CA THR A 136 -8.60 4.53 -8.63
C THR A 136 -7.67 4.17 -9.79
N LYS A 137 -6.37 4.39 -9.63
CA LYS A 137 -5.37 4.09 -10.67
C LYS A 137 -5.25 2.58 -10.94
N LEU A 138 -5.31 1.77 -9.89
CA LEU A 138 -5.30 0.31 -10.01
C LEU A 138 -6.53 -0.19 -10.78
N THR A 139 -7.71 0.31 -10.43
CA THR A 139 -8.97 -0.02 -11.07
C THR A 139 -8.95 0.37 -12.56
N GLU A 140 -8.52 1.58 -12.86
CA GLU A 140 -8.37 2.05 -14.25
C GLU A 140 -7.42 1.16 -15.07
N ARG A 141 -6.30 0.76 -14.48
CA ARG A 141 -5.32 -0.07 -15.16
C ARG A 141 -5.84 -1.49 -15.43
N ILE A 142 -6.63 -2.05 -14.51
CA ILE A 142 -7.24 -3.38 -14.69
C ILE A 142 -8.37 -3.33 -15.71
N GLU A 143 -9.24 -2.34 -15.65
CA GLU A 143 -10.40 -2.18 -16.54
C GLU A 143 -10.00 -1.74 -17.95
N LYS A 144 -8.91 -1.01 -18.07
CA LYS A 144 -8.35 -0.54 -19.34
C LYS A 144 -6.90 -1.01 -19.47
N PRO A 145 -6.68 -2.31 -19.78
CA PRO A 145 -5.34 -2.78 -20.04
C PRO A 145 -4.75 -1.94 -21.16
N GLY A 146 -3.58 -1.32 -20.86
CA GLY A 146 -2.97 -0.39 -21.79
C GLY A 146 -2.78 -1.04 -23.15
N THR A 147 -3.26 -0.37 -24.21
CA THR A 147 -2.82 -0.65 -25.56
C THR A 147 -1.33 -0.34 -25.59
N GLY A 148 -0.51 -1.38 -25.41
CA GLY A 148 0.92 -1.26 -25.59
C GLY A 148 1.21 -0.84 -27.02
N ASN A 149 1.79 0.32 -27.19
CA ASN A 149 2.55 0.67 -28.37
C ASN A 149 4.02 0.41 -28.09
#